data_1e6ba7b60c80b0603c3ade0a4705b0f2
#
_entry.id   1e6ba7b60c80b0603c3ade0a4705b0f2
#
_cell.length_a   1.000
_cell.length_b   1.000
_cell.length_c   1.000
_cell.angle_alpha   90.00
_cell.angle_beta   90.00
_cell.angle_gamma   90.00
#
_symmetry.space_group_name_H-M   'P 1'
#
loop_
_entity.id
_entity.type
_entity.pdbx_description
1 polymer ?
#
loop_
_entity_poly.entity_id
_entity_poly.type
_entity_poly.pdbx_seq_one_letter_code
_entity_poly.pdbx_strand_id
1 'polypeptide(L)'
;LDSVTQAALGAAVAGMIAGRNASPKVLVAGAMLGTLPDLDVVIDYGDPVSDMVKHRGFSHSLFVLFPFSLLLAWCWHRWRPAPSFSFLRLWGLVAACLITHPILDAFTAYGTQLLWPLPVSVAVSSIFIIDPLYTLPLLVTLLAALMWRDRIASLCKAGVILSSLYLIWSVVAMHMIEQRVENQVAGTPLEGKPVFVSPTPFNTVLWRIVVLGEDSYWEGLSSLLDESDTVDFLEKARGHWPLTDKPSTLQALERFTREFIRYEDNGSQIIATDLRLGMVDYLPFRFVFASRENHSDWQFPLPVQLNSPAVRIKHLPSLWLRLLGNQDIDADLCHASEVCHHSAPSS
;
A
#
# COMPACT_ATOMS: atom_id res chain seq x y z
N LEU A 1 -0.71 6.11 0.38
CA LEU A 1 -2.10 6.10 0.89
C LEU A 1 -2.99 6.94 -0.02
N ASP A 2 -4.33 6.93 0.23
CA ASP A 2 -5.24 7.81 -0.52
C ASP A 2 -5.03 9.29 -0.18
N SER A 3 -5.32 10.18 -1.15
CA SER A 3 -5.06 11.62 -1.03
C SER A 3 -5.89 12.31 0.07
N VAL A 4 -7.06 11.76 0.44
CA VAL A 4 -7.90 12.32 1.51
C VAL A 4 -7.23 12.10 2.85
N THR A 5 -6.74 10.89 3.09
CA THR A 5 -6.00 10.54 4.32
C THR A 5 -4.73 11.38 4.45
N GLN A 6 -3.95 11.52 3.37
CA GLN A 6 -2.72 12.30 3.37
C GLN A 6 -2.98 13.80 3.61
N ALA A 7 -4.03 14.36 2.99
CA ALA A 7 -4.46 15.73 3.24
C ALA A 7 -4.92 15.93 4.69
N ALA A 8 -5.70 15.00 5.23
CA ALA A 8 -6.19 15.07 6.61
C ALA A 8 -5.04 14.98 7.62
N LEU A 9 -4.08 14.08 7.40
CA LEU A 9 -2.89 13.96 8.25
C LEU A 9 -2.07 15.25 8.20
N GLY A 10 -1.76 15.76 7.00
CA GLY A 10 -1.02 17.02 6.84
C GLY A 10 -1.71 18.21 7.52
N ALA A 11 -3.04 18.33 7.38
CA ALA A 11 -3.82 19.36 8.07
C ALA A 11 -3.74 19.22 9.59
N ALA A 12 -3.93 18.01 10.12
CA ALA A 12 -3.89 17.75 11.56
C ALA A 12 -2.49 18.01 12.15
N VAL A 13 -1.43 17.55 11.48
CA VAL A 13 -0.03 17.80 11.88
C VAL A 13 0.27 19.30 11.89
N ALA A 14 -0.13 20.02 10.84
CA ALA A 14 0.05 21.48 10.79
C ALA A 14 -0.69 22.19 11.91
N GLY A 15 -1.96 21.84 12.17
CA GLY A 15 -2.77 22.40 13.26
C GLY A 15 -2.17 22.14 14.65
N MET A 16 -1.68 20.91 14.87
CA MET A 16 -1.02 20.52 16.11
C MET A 16 0.24 21.35 16.37
N ILE A 17 1.15 21.46 15.37
CA ILE A 17 2.43 22.18 15.49
C ILE A 17 2.21 23.68 15.58
N ALA A 18 1.23 24.23 14.86
CA ALA A 18 0.89 25.65 14.91
C ALA A 18 0.43 26.09 16.32
N GLY A 19 -0.14 25.21 17.12
CA GLY A 19 -0.51 25.48 18.51
C GLY A 19 -1.47 26.69 18.61
N ARG A 20 -1.08 27.75 19.34
CA ARG A 20 -1.91 28.97 19.51
C ARG A 20 -2.12 29.73 18.19
N ASN A 21 -1.27 29.53 17.19
CA ASN A 21 -1.36 30.15 15.87
C ASN A 21 -2.15 29.29 14.86
N ALA A 22 -2.73 28.19 15.32
CA ALA A 22 -3.54 27.31 14.48
C ALA A 22 -4.78 28.06 13.97
N SER A 23 -5.06 27.90 12.70
CA SER A 23 -6.18 28.53 12.01
C SER A 23 -6.62 27.68 10.82
N PRO A 24 -7.82 27.87 10.27
CA PRO A 24 -8.25 27.16 9.07
C PRO A 24 -7.27 27.30 7.88
N LYS A 25 -6.59 28.43 7.74
CA LYS A 25 -5.59 28.65 6.70
C LYS A 25 -4.36 27.74 6.91
N VAL A 26 -3.95 27.53 8.17
CA VAL A 26 -2.85 26.62 8.50
C VAL A 26 -3.25 25.16 8.20
N LEU A 27 -4.50 24.77 8.48
CA LEU A 27 -4.99 23.44 8.15
C LEU A 27 -4.96 23.19 6.63
N VAL A 28 -5.44 24.18 5.84
CA VAL A 28 -5.39 24.07 4.36
C VAL A 28 -3.95 23.98 3.87
N ALA A 29 -3.04 24.82 4.38
CA ALA A 29 -1.63 24.74 4.01
C ALA A 29 -1.01 23.38 4.38
N GLY A 30 -1.35 22.84 5.54
CA GLY A 30 -0.93 21.50 5.96
C GLY A 30 -1.47 20.40 5.06
N ALA A 31 -2.75 20.47 4.65
CA ALA A 31 -3.34 19.55 3.69
C ALA A 31 -2.59 19.56 2.35
N MET A 32 -2.31 20.75 1.81
CA MET A 32 -1.55 20.92 0.56
C MET A 32 -0.13 20.36 0.68
N LEU A 33 0.56 20.60 1.80
CA LEU A 33 1.90 20.05 2.05
C LEU A 33 1.85 18.52 2.19
N GLY A 34 0.82 17.99 2.85
CA GLY A 34 0.64 16.55 3.03
C GLY A 34 0.35 15.78 1.75
N THR A 35 -0.16 16.44 0.71
CA THR A 35 -0.40 15.81 -0.61
C THR A 35 0.70 16.10 -1.64
N LEU A 36 1.63 16.99 -1.32
CA LEU A 36 2.65 17.44 -2.27
C LEU A 36 3.55 16.31 -2.79
N PRO A 37 4.02 15.34 -1.98
CA PRO A 37 4.86 14.25 -2.48
C PRO A 37 4.20 13.40 -3.57
N ASP A 38 2.88 13.17 -3.51
CA ASP A 38 2.12 12.38 -4.48
C ASP A 38 1.92 13.07 -5.83
N LEU A 39 2.35 14.33 -5.98
CA LEU A 39 2.32 14.99 -7.29
C LEU A 39 3.30 14.36 -8.29
N ASP A 40 4.16 13.45 -7.87
CA ASP A 40 5.02 12.66 -8.75
C ASP A 40 4.24 11.76 -9.71
N VAL A 41 2.98 11.47 -9.42
CA VAL A 41 2.08 10.72 -10.32
C VAL A 41 1.90 11.38 -11.71
N VAL A 42 2.19 12.68 -11.84
CA VAL A 42 2.13 13.37 -13.14
C VAL A 42 3.39 13.17 -13.99
N ILE A 43 4.42 12.52 -13.44
CA ILE A 43 5.67 12.25 -14.16
C ILE A 43 5.50 10.95 -14.93
N ASP A 44 5.61 11.04 -16.25
CA ASP A 44 5.63 9.88 -17.15
C ASP A 44 7.08 9.38 -17.29
N TYR A 45 7.33 8.15 -16.86
CA TYR A 45 8.64 7.49 -16.97
C TYR A 45 8.76 6.60 -18.22
N GLY A 46 7.78 6.66 -19.12
CA GLY A 46 7.82 6.08 -20.46
C GLY A 46 7.16 4.71 -20.59
N ASP A 47 6.85 4.02 -19.48
CA ASP A 47 6.09 2.77 -19.47
C ASP A 47 5.42 2.53 -18.12
N PRO A 48 4.29 1.80 -18.06
CA PRO A 48 3.52 1.58 -16.82
C PRO A 48 4.28 0.88 -15.70
N VAL A 49 5.28 0.05 -16.02
CA VAL A 49 6.12 -0.61 -15.00
C VAL A 49 7.10 0.40 -14.40
N SER A 50 7.72 1.23 -15.24
CA SER A 50 8.61 2.31 -14.77
C SER A 50 7.84 3.34 -13.95
N ASP A 51 6.61 3.68 -14.33
CA ASP A 51 5.73 4.57 -13.57
C ASP A 51 5.43 3.95 -12.20
N MET A 52 5.05 2.67 -12.14
CA MET A 52 4.81 1.96 -10.89
C MET A 52 6.06 1.89 -9.99
N VAL A 53 7.20 1.46 -10.53
CA VAL A 53 8.41 1.23 -9.73
C VAL A 53 9.06 2.52 -9.23
N LYS A 54 8.97 3.62 -10.00
CA LYS A 54 9.57 4.91 -9.66
C LYS A 54 8.64 5.84 -8.89
N HIS A 55 7.31 5.58 -8.93
CA HIS A 55 6.36 6.22 -8.03
C HIS A 55 6.78 5.96 -6.58
N ARG A 56 6.68 6.96 -5.72
CA ARG A 56 7.21 6.97 -4.35
C ARG A 56 8.74 6.78 -4.26
N GLY A 57 9.46 7.24 -5.29
CA GLY A 57 10.92 7.31 -5.31
C GLY A 57 11.45 8.61 -4.72
N PHE A 58 12.06 9.48 -5.55
CA PHE A 58 12.73 10.71 -5.09
C PHE A 58 11.79 11.66 -4.35
N SER A 59 10.52 11.75 -4.75
CA SER A 59 9.48 12.61 -4.15
C SER A 59 9.12 12.21 -2.72
N HIS A 60 9.38 10.95 -2.33
CA HIS A 60 9.12 10.37 -1.02
C HIS A 60 10.39 10.15 -0.20
N SER A 61 11.56 10.54 -0.75
CA SER A 61 12.83 10.37 -0.07
C SER A 61 13.03 11.39 1.05
N LEU A 62 13.41 10.91 2.23
CA LEU A 62 13.77 11.77 3.35
C LEU A 62 14.97 12.65 3.02
N PHE A 63 15.93 12.15 2.22
CA PHE A 63 17.09 12.94 1.76
C PHE A 63 16.69 14.09 0.83
N VAL A 64 15.57 13.97 0.12
CA VAL A 64 15.03 15.03 -0.75
C VAL A 64 14.09 15.94 0.04
N LEU A 65 13.15 15.35 0.80
CA LEU A 65 12.10 16.12 1.48
C LEU A 65 12.65 16.99 2.61
N PHE A 66 13.68 16.54 3.33
CA PHE A 66 14.25 17.31 4.42
C PHE A 66 14.88 18.63 3.95
N PRO A 67 15.83 18.67 3.00
CA PRO A 67 16.34 19.94 2.46
C PRO A 67 15.27 20.72 1.69
N PHE A 68 14.34 20.07 1.00
CA PHE A 68 13.24 20.73 0.33
C PHE A 68 12.31 21.45 1.31
N SER A 69 12.04 20.86 2.48
CA SER A 69 11.27 21.51 3.54
C SER A 69 11.91 22.79 4.05
N LEU A 70 13.24 22.79 4.15
CA LEU A 70 14.01 23.97 4.56
C LEU A 70 13.91 25.08 3.52
N LEU A 71 14.03 24.73 2.24
CA LEU A 71 13.88 25.67 1.12
C LEU A 71 12.47 26.28 1.10
N LEU A 72 11.42 25.47 1.22
CA LEU A 72 10.03 25.95 1.25
C LEU A 72 9.77 26.88 2.43
N ALA A 73 10.24 26.50 3.62
CA ALA A 73 10.10 27.34 4.81
C ALA A 73 10.86 28.67 4.66
N TRP A 74 12.06 28.64 4.08
CA TRP A 74 12.86 29.84 3.80
C TRP A 74 12.15 30.74 2.79
N CYS A 75 11.68 30.21 1.68
CA CYS A 75 10.93 30.96 0.66
C CYS A 75 9.67 31.59 1.28
N TRP A 76 8.90 30.82 2.06
CA TRP A 76 7.72 31.35 2.72
C TRP A 76 8.06 32.48 3.70
N HIS A 77 9.06 32.30 4.54
CA HIS A 77 9.50 33.30 5.52
C HIS A 77 9.98 34.57 4.85
N ARG A 78 10.65 34.46 3.67
CA ARG A 78 11.19 35.61 2.92
C ARG A 78 10.12 36.42 2.19
N TRP A 79 9.11 35.74 1.62
CA TRP A 79 8.10 36.40 0.77
C TRP A 79 6.79 36.72 1.48
N ARG A 80 6.44 35.95 2.47
CA ARG A 80 5.22 36.11 3.28
C ARG A 80 5.55 35.98 4.76
N PRO A 81 6.27 36.98 5.34
CA PRO A 81 6.63 36.93 6.74
C PRO A 81 5.37 36.70 7.60
N ALA A 82 5.39 35.67 8.44
CA ALA A 82 4.36 35.40 9.42
C ALA A 82 4.92 35.75 10.81
N PRO A 83 4.71 36.97 11.33
CA PRO A 83 5.33 37.43 12.58
C PRO A 83 5.01 36.51 13.79
N SER A 84 3.91 35.77 13.69
CA SER A 84 3.48 34.83 14.73
C SER A 84 4.23 33.49 14.73
N PHE A 85 5.07 33.22 13.71
CA PHE A 85 5.87 32.01 13.61
C PHE A 85 7.36 32.34 13.61
N SER A 86 8.13 31.77 14.54
CA SER A 86 9.58 31.71 14.37
C SER A 86 9.92 30.86 13.15
N PHE A 87 11.05 31.16 12.50
CA PHE A 87 11.52 30.38 11.34
C PHE A 87 11.61 28.88 11.66
N LEU A 88 12.17 28.51 12.81
CA LEU A 88 12.31 27.13 13.23
C LEU A 88 10.96 26.41 13.38
N ARG A 89 9.95 27.10 13.90
CA ARG A 89 8.60 26.55 14.04
C ARG A 89 7.92 26.37 12.70
N LEU A 90 8.08 27.36 11.79
CA LEU A 90 7.58 27.26 10.42
C LEU A 90 8.23 26.09 9.68
N TRP A 91 9.55 25.99 9.76
CA TRP A 91 10.27 24.87 9.15
C TRP A 91 9.85 23.52 9.74
N GLY A 92 9.77 23.38 11.06
CA GLY A 92 9.29 22.16 11.72
C GLY A 92 7.89 21.75 11.27
N LEU A 93 6.98 22.72 11.04
CA LEU A 93 5.65 22.46 10.50
C LEU A 93 5.72 21.93 9.07
N VAL A 94 6.46 22.61 8.19
CA VAL A 94 6.61 22.19 6.78
C VAL A 94 7.27 20.83 6.69
N ALA A 95 8.36 20.62 7.43
CA ALA A 95 9.09 19.36 7.46
C ALA A 95 8.19 18.20 7.96
N ALA A 96 7.46 18.42 9.06
CA ALA A 96 6.58 17.38 9.59
C ALA A 96 5.47 17.00 8.60
N CYS A 97 4.81 17.97 7.95
CA CYS A 97 3.77 17.69 6.96
C CYS A 97 4.32 16.89 5.76
N LEU A 98 5.52 17.24 5.27
CA LEU A 98 6.13 16.55 4.14
C LEU A 98 6.65 15.17 4.51
N ILE A 99 7.25 14.98 5.70
CA ILE A 99 7.91 13.75 6.12
C ILE A 99 6.90 12.71 6.62
N THR A 100 5.82 13.13 7.28
CA THR A 100 4.79 12.19 7.74
C THR A 100 4.08 11.48 6.60
N HIS A 101 4.02 12.09 5.41
CA HIS A 101 3.44 11.49 4.21
C HIS A 101 4.15 10.17 3.82
N PRO A 102 5.44 10.16 3.41
CA PRO A 102 6.11 8.93 3.01
C PRO A 102 6.30 7.94 4.17
N ILE A 103 6.38 8.41 5.41
CA ILE A 103 6.41 7.52 6.57
C ILE A 103 5.10 6.73 6.65
N LEU A 104 3.95 7.40 6.52
CA LEU A 104 2.66 6.71 6.53
C LEU A 104 2.52 5.74 5.33
N ASP A 105 3.00 6.13 4.16
CA ASP A 105 2.99 5.28 2.97
C ASP A 105 3.81 4.00 3.13
N ALA A 106 4.88 4.05 3.93
CA ALA A 106 5.69 2.87 4.22
C ALA A 106 4.93 1.80 5.02
N PHE A 107 3.79 2.11 5.62
CA PHE A 107 2.93 1.13 6.28
C PHE A 107 1.99 0.39 5.33
N THR A 108 1.91 0.80 4.06
CA THR A 108 1.11 0.12 3.03
C THR A 108 1.90 -0.99 2.33
N ALA A 109 1.18 -1.89 1.65
CA ALA A 109 1.75 -3.02 0.89
C ALA A 109 2.56 -2.60 -0.34
N TYR A 110 2.33 -1.40 -0.87
CA TYR A 110 3.02 -0.90 -2.08
C TYR A 110 4.51 -0.71 -1.85
N GLY A 111 4.87 -0.11 -0.72
CA GLY A 111 6.25 0.24 -0.38
C GLY A 111 6.65 1.66 -0.81
N THR A 112 7.66 2.20 -0.14
CA THR A 112 8.13 3.58 -0.31
C THR A 112 9.66 3.63 -0.21
N GLN A 113 10.32 4.33 -1.14
CA GLN A 113 11.78 4.47 -1.18
C GLN A 113 12.22 5.63 -0.27
N LEU A 114 12.06 5.45 1.05
CA LEU A 114 12.38 6.48 2.04
C LEU A 114 13.82 7.01 1.95
N LEU A 115 14.74 6.18 1.48
CA LEU A 115 16.17 6.48 1.41
C LEU A 115 16.68 6.58 -0.03
N TRP A 116 15.81 6.89 -1.01
CA TRP A 116 16.26 7.11 -2.37
C TRP A 116 17.44 8.13 -2.40
N PRO A 117 18.55 7.92 -3.12
CA PRO A 117 18.72 7.00 -4.25
C PRO A 117 19.12 5.56 -3.89
N LEU A 118 19.17 5.17 -2.61
CA LEU A 118 19.41 3.78 -2.25
C LEU A 118 18.24 2.92 -2.73
N PRO A 119 18.50 1.76 -3.37
CA PRO A 119 17.47 0.92 -3.96
C PRO A 119 16.74 0.06 -2.89
N VAL A 120 16.31 0.70 -1.79
CA VAL A 120 15.62 0.05 -0.68
C VAL A 120 14.22 0.60 -0.57
N SER A 121 13.22 -0.25 -0.79
CA SER A 121 11.81 0.06 -0.56
C SER A 121 11.37 -0.49 0.80
N VAL A 122 10.78 0.36 1.63
CA VAL A 122 10.20 0.00 2.93
C VAL A 122 8.70 -0.22 2.74
N ALA A 123 8.23 -1.42 3.08
CA ALA A 123 6.81 -1.77 3.10
C ALA A 123 6.56 -2.62 4.35
N VAL A 124 5.86 -2.07 5.33
CA VAL A 124 5.42 -2.76 6.55
C VAL A 124 4.18 -3.60 6.27
N SER A 125 3.33 -3.14 5.34
CA SER A 125 2.09 -3.82 4.90
C SER A 125 1.04 -4.00 6.01
N SER A 126 1.00 -3.10 7.01
CA SER A 126 0.12 -3.24 8.16
C SER A 126 -1.23 -2.53 8.02
N ILE A 127 -1.37 -1.60 7.07
CA ILE A 127 -2.66 -0.94 6.75
C ILE A 127 -2.99 -1.03 5.26
N PHE A 128 -4.28 -1.05 4.95
CA PHE A 128 -4.74 -0.96 3.57
C PHE A 128 -4.59 0.47 3.04
N ILE A 129 -4.45 0.62 1.71
CA ILE A 129 -4.25 1.94 1.06
C ILE A 129 -5.38 2.94 1.34
N ILE A 130 -6.60 2.46 1.57
CA ILE A 130 -7.76 3.23 2.02
C ILE A 130 -8.24 2.60 3.32
N ASP A 131 -7.82 3.16 4.46
CA ASP A 131 -8.20 2.65 5.78
C ASP A 131 -9.08 3.66 6.53
N PRO A 132 -10.40 3.40 6.60
CA PRO A 132 -11.33 4.30 7.26
C PRO A 132 -11.04 4.47 8.76
N LEU A 133 -10.57 3.43 9.44
CA LEU A 133 -10.33 3.47 10.88
C LEU A 133 -9.11 4.34 11.22
N TYR A 134 -8.13 4.45 10.31
CA TYR A 134 -7.05 5.41 10.41
C TYR A 134 -7.53 6.85 10.10
N THR A 135 -8.35 6.99 9.06
CA THR A 135 -8.72 8.29 8.47
C THR A 135 -9.83 9.01 9.25
N LEU A 136 -10.83 8.27 9.74
CA LEU A 136 -11.99 8.84 10.44
C LEU A 136 -11.61 9.69 11.67
N PRO A 137 -10.70 9.27 12.58
CA PRO A 137 -10.29 10.11 13.71
C PRO A 137 -9.71 11.46 13.26
N LEU A 138 -8.92 11.48 12.17
CA LEU A 138 -8.39 12.72 11.61
C LEU A 138 -9.53 13.63 11.09
N LEU A 139 -10.43 13.07 10.29
CA LEU A 139 -11.53 13.84 9.69
C LEU A 139 -12.48 14.37 10.74
N VAL A 140 -12.89 13.54 11.72
CA VAL A 140 -13.80 13.95 12.80
C VAL A 140 -13.19 15.09 13.64
N THR A 141 -11.92 14.94 14.01
CA THR A 141 -11.24 15.97 14.81
C THR A 141 -10.96 17.24 14.02
N LEU A 142 -10.69 17.16 12.71
CA LEU A 142 -10.57 18.33 11.85
C LEU A 142 -11.91 19.05 11.67
N LEU A 143 -13.01 18.33 11.46
CA LEU A 143 -14.34 18.93 11.40
C LEU A 143 -14.69 19.63 12.72
N ALA A 144 -14.43 18.94 13.84
CA ALA A 144 -14.58 19.55 15.16
C ALA A 144 -13.70 20.80 15.33
N ALA A 145 -12.46 20.78 14.83
CA ALA A 145 -11.55 21.92 14.89
C ALA A 145 -12.04 23.13 14.08
N LEU A 146 -12.76 22.91 12.98
CA LEU A 146 -13.39 23.98 12.20
C LEU A 146 -14.59 24.61 12.93
N MET A 147 -15.29 23.81 13.76
CA MET A 147 -16.43 24.28 14.58
C MET A 147 -15.95 25.00 15.85
N TRP A 148 -14.96 24.46 16.55
CA TRP A 148 -14.40 25.00 17.80
C TRP A 148 -12.98 25.57 17.56
N ARG A 149 -12.93 26.74 16.94
CA ARG A 149 -11.68 27.37 16.46
C ARG A 149 -10.66 27.72 17.56
N ASP A 150 -11.10 27.87 18.78
CA ASP A 150 -10.27 28.05 19.97
C ASP A 150 -9.53 26.77 20.38
N ARG A 151 -9.99 25.61 19.91
CA ARG A 151 -9.44 24.27 20.23
C ARG A 151 -8.76 23.57 19.07
N ILE A 152 -8.49 24.26 17.94
CA ILE A 152 -7.91 23.63 16.73
C ILE A 152 -6.69 22.78 17.07
N ALA A 153 -5.71 23.32 17.79
CA ALA A 153 -4.46 22.60 18.06
C ALA A 153 -4.68 21.34 18.92
N SER A 154 -5.58 21.41 19.91
CA SER A 154 -5.87 20.28 20.80
C SER A 154 -6.64 19.18 20.07
N LEU A 155 -7.59 19.56 19.22
CA LEU A 155 -8.37 18.61 18.42
C LEU A 155 -7.48 17.95 17.35
N CYS A 156 -6.65 18.72 16.64
CA CYS A 156 -5.68 18.17 15.71
C CYS A 156 -4.70 17.21 16.40
N LYS A 157 -4.20 17.56 17.59
CA LYS A 157 -3.36 16.67 18.40
C LYS A 157 -4.09 15.37 18.76
N ALA A 158 -5.36 15.44 19.15
CA ALA A 158 -6.17 14.26 19.46
C ALA A 158 -6.33 13.36 18.23
N GLY A 159 -6.64 13.92 17.04
CA GLY A 159 -6.74 13.18 15.79
C GLY A 159 -5.45 12.45 15.45
N VAL A 160 -4.30 13.14 15.50
CA VAL A 160 -2.98 12.54 15.24
C VAL A 160 -2.70 11.40 16.23
N ILE A 161 -2.97 11.60 17.53
CA ILE A 161 -2.74 10.56 18.55
C ILE A 161 -3.63 9.34 18.28
N LEU A 162 -4.92 9.52 18.05
CA LEU A 162 -5.85 8.40 17.81
C LEU A 162 -5.47 7.59 16.56
N SER A 163 -5.17 8.27 15.45
CA SER A 163 -4.72 7.59 14.23
C SER A 163 -3.36 6.92 14.40
N SER A 164 -2.45 7.51 15.18
CA SER A 164 -1.15 6.86 15.48
C SER A 164 -1.32 5.63 16.38
N LEU A 165 -2.24 5.65 17.34
CA LEU A 165 -2.55 4.47 18.15
C LEU A 165 -3.14 3.34 17.30
N TYR A 166 -4.01 3.68 16.34
CA TYR A 166 -4.52 2.71 15.38
C TYR A 166 -3.40 2.14 14.49
N LEU A 167 -2.45 2.97 14.05
CA LEU A 167 -1.30 2.52 13.27
C LEU A 167 -0.40 1.56 14.07
N ILE A 168 -0.19 1.82 15.37
CA ILE A 168 0.51 0.89 16.25
C ILE A 168 -0.26 -0.43 16.38
N TRP A 169 -1.58 -0.36 16.57
CA TRP A 169 -2.45 -1.53 16.57
C TRP A 169 -2.32 -2.35 15.29
N SER A 170 -2.31 -1.70 14.10
CA SER A 170 -2.21 -2.41 12.83
C SER A 170 -0.92 -3.24 12.71
N VAL A 171 0.19 -2.73 13.25
CA VAL A 171 1.46 -3.47 13.29
C VAL A 171 1.39 -4.64 14.27
N VAL A 172 0.76 -4.46 15.43
CA VAL A 172 0.56 -5.55 16.39
C VAL A 172 -0.31 -6.65 15.77
N ALA A 173 -1.42 -6.27 15.12
CA ALA A 173 -2.32 -7.19 14.43
C ALA A 173 -1.59 -7.98 13.32
N MET A 174 -0.77 -7.31 12.53
CA MET A 174 0.06 -7.95 11.51
C MET A 174 0.99 -9.00 12.13
N HIS A 175 1.71 -8.64 13.19
CA HIS A 175 2.61 -9.59 13.87
C HIS A 175 1.88 -10.80 14.46
N MET A 176 0.66 -10.63 14.97
CA MET A 176 -0.15 -11.75 15.44
C MET A 176 -0.44 -12.74 14.32
N ILE A 177 -0.76 -12.25 13.12
CA ILE A 177 -1.00 -13.09 11.95
C ILE A 177 0.29 -13.73 11.45
N GLU A 178 1.39 -12.98 11.37
CA GLU A 178 2.71 -13.52 10.99
C GLU A 178 3.12 -14.69 11.89
N GLN A 179 3.01 -14.53 13.21
CA GLN A 179 3.30 -15.59 14.17
C GLN A 179 2.39 -16.82 14.00
N ARG A 180 1.09 -16.60 13.72
CA ARG A 180 0.14 -17.69 13.43
C ARG A 180 0.58 -18.50 12.21
N VAL A 181 0.97 -17.81 11.12
CA VAL A 181 1.47 -18.43 9.90
C VAL A 181 2.79 -19.17 10.15
N GLU A 182 3.76 -18.55 10.81
CA GLU A 182 5.05 -19.17 11.14
C GLU A 182 4.87 -20.47 11.94
N ASN A 183 4.00 -20.46 12.94
CA ASN A 183 3.70 -21.66 13.75
C ASN A 183 3.05 -22.77 12.91
N GLN A 184 2.19 -22.42 11.96
CA GLN A 184 1.50 -23.39 11.13
C GLN A 184 2.39 -24.02 10.07
N VAL A 185 3.30 -23.25 9.45
CA VAL A 185 4.18 -23.75 8.38
C VAL A 185 5.39 -24.50 8.93
N ALA A 186 5.69 -24.37 10.24
CA ALA A 186 6.80 -25.08 10.88
C ALA A 186 6.67 -26.60 10.71
N GLY A 187 7.73 -27.27 10.28
CA GLY A 187 7.74 -28.72 10.00
C GLY A 187 7.01 -29.13 8.72
N THR A 188 6.53 -28.17 7.91
CA THR A 188 5.88 -28.45 6.62
C THR A 188 6.80 -28.08 5.44
N PRO A 189 6.48 -28.48 4.20
CA PRO A 189 7.23 -28.04 3.01
C PRO A 189 7.22 -26.52 2.76
N LEU A 190 6.42 -25.77 3.52
CA LEU A 190 6.32 -24.31 3.43
C LEU A 190 7.27 -23.59 4.40
N GLU A 191 7.92 -24.30 5.31
CA GLU A 191 8.84 -23.73 6.28
C GLU A 191 10.00 -23.01 5.57
N GLY A 192 10.30 -21.78 6.03
CA GLY A 192 11.37 -20.94 5.49
C GLY A 192 11.10 -20.30 4.13
N LYS A 193 9.93 -20.53 3.52
CA LYS A 193 9.53 -19.86 2.29
C LYS A 193 9.18 -18.40 2.58
N PRO A 194 9.39 -17.46 1.62
CA PRO A 194 8.96 -16.08 1.76
C PRO A 194 7.45 -15.97 2.01
N VAL A 195 7.08 -15.22 3.04
CA VAL A 195 5.68 -14.95 3.40
C VAL A 195 5.39 -13.47 3.23
N PHE A 196 4.27 -13.13 2.65
CA PHE A 196 3.72 -11.80 2.55
C PHE A 196 2.37 -11.75 3.23
N VAL A 197 2.22 -10.83 4.20
CA VAL A 197 0.97 -10.60 4.93
C VAL A 197 0.52 -9.18 4.67
N SER A 198 -0.76 -9.01 4.38
CA SER A 198 -1.37 -7.69 4.21
C SER A 198 -2.83 -7.70 4.67
N PRO A 199 -3.35 -6.58 5.19
CA PRO A 199 -4.76 -6.50 5.54
C PRO A 199 -5.62 -6.50 4.27
N THR A 200 -6.84 -7.04 4.40
CA THR A 200 -7.85 -6.91 3.34
C THR A 200 -8.45 -5.50 3.30
N PRO A 201 -9.19 -5.12 2.26
CA PRO A 201 -9.70 -3.76 2.12
C PRO A 201 -10.45 -3.24 3.35
N PHE A 202 -10.14 -2.00 3.75
CA PHE A 202 -10.84 -1.18 4.74
C PHE A 202 -10.77 -1.64 6.20
N ASN A 203 -9.90 -2.59 6.57
CA ASN A 203 -9.81 -3.11 7.92
C ASN A 203 -8.41 -3.64 8.27
N THR A 204 -8.20 -3.94 9.57
CA THR A 204 -7.02 -4.64 10.11
C THR A 204 -7.44 -5.87 10.93
N VAL A 205 -8.57 -6.49 10.60
CA VAL A 205 -9.12 -7.68 11.25
C VAL A 205 -8.89 -8.92 10.39
N LEU A 206 -9.20 -8.83 9.09
CA LEU A 206 -9.00 -9.90 8.12
C LEU A 206 -7.74 -9.65 7.31
N TRP A 207 -6.89 -10.66 7.22
CA TRP A 207 -5.57 -10.59 6.60
C TRP A 207 -5.43 -11.60 5.48
N ARG A 208 -4.82 -11.18 4.40
CA ARG A 208 -4.42 -12.00 3.27
C ARG A 208 -2.97 -12.41 3.44
N ILE A 209 -2.70 -13.69 3.23
CA ILE A 209 -1.39 -14.31 3.36
C ILE A 209 -1.02 -14.91 2.00
N VAL A 210 0.21 -14.68 1.55
CA VAL A 210 0.78 -15.32 0.37
C VAL A 210 2.11 -15.94 0.77
N VAL A 211 2.24 -17.26 0.61
CA VAL A 211 3.49 -18.00 0.79
C VAL A 211 4.05 -18.31 -0.59
N LEU A 212 5.29 -17.89 -0.85
CA LEU A 212 5.89 -18.00 -2.18
C LEU A 212 6.74 -19.26 -2.31
N GLY A 213 6.42 -20.12 -3.28
CA GLY A 213 7.25 -21.25 -3.69
C GLY A 213 7.95 -21.03 -5.02
N GLU A 214 8.57 -22.07 -5.53
CA GLU A 214 9.23 -22.02 -6.84
C GLU A 214 8.20 -22.05 -7.96
N ASP A 215 7.42 -23.14 -8.07
CA ASP A 215 6.42 -23.37 -9.12
C ASP A 215 4.99 -22.94 -8.72
N SER A 216 4.73 -22.83 -7.43
CA SER A 216 3.44 -22.53 -6.85
C SER A 216 3.55 -21.41 -5.83
N TYR A 217 2.42 -20.79 -5.50
CA TYR A 217 2.24 -19.98 -4.31
C TYR A 217 0.98 -20.42 -3.59
N TRP A 218 0.95 -20.20 -2.30
CA TRP A 218 -0.19 -20.56 -1.45
C TRP A 218 -0.83 -19.29 -0.92
N GLU A 219 -2.12 -19.18 -1.09
CA GLU A 219 -2.90 -18.02 -0.65
C GLU A 219 -3.88 -18.44 0.43
N GLY A 220 -3.93 -17.68 1.51
CA GLY A 220 -4.83 -17.92 2.63
C GLY A 220 -5.41 -16.64 3.20
N LEU A 221 -6.50 -16.78 3.96
CA LEU A 221 -7.11 -15.70 4.73
C LEU A 221 -7.11 -16.06 6.22
N SER A 222 -6.79 -15.08 7.08
CA SER A 222 -6.87 -15.25 8.53
C SER A 222 -7.50 -14.01 9.16
N SER A 223 -8.54 -14.22 9.96
CA SER A 223 -9.16 -13.17 10.76
C SER A 223 -8.67 -13.21 12.20
N LEU A 224 -8.54 -12.06 12.83
CA LEU A 224 -8.31 -11.98 14.28
C LEU A 224 -9.52 -12.52 15.09
N LEU A 225 -10.66 -12.75 14.43
CA LEU A 225 -11.90 -13.31 15.00
C LEU A 225 -12.06 -14.80 14.71
N ASP A 226 -11.07 -15.46 14.08
CA ASP A 226 -11.09 -16.89 13.84
C ASP A 226 -11.09 -17.67 15.18
N GLU A 227 -11.86 -18.73 15.26
CA GLU A 227 -11.91 -19.64 16.41
C GLU A 227 -10.64 -20.52 16.48
N SER A 228 -10.09 -20.88 15.33
CA SER A 228 -8.86 -21.66 15.19
C SER A 228 -7.75 -20.81 14.56
N ASP A 229 -6.51 -21.01 15.01
CA ASP A 229 -5.32 -20.35 14.42
C ASP A 229 -4.89 -20.99 13.09
N THR A 230 -5.63 -22.01 12.59
CA THR A 230 -5.32 -22.65 11.30
C THR A 230 -5.73 -21.76 10.14
N VAL A 231 -4.86 -21.70 9.13
CA VAL A 231 -5.10 -21.00 7.85
C VAL A 231 -5.23 -22.03 6.76
N ASP A 232 -6.35 -22.04 6.05
CA ASP A 232 -6.53 -22.87 4.87
C ASP A 232 -5.84 -22.22 3.68
N PHE A 233 -4.81 -22.90 3.17
CA PHE A 233 -4.04 -22.43 2.04
C PHE A 233 -4.53 -23.08 0.74
N LEU A 234 -4.87 -22.24 -0.24
CA LEU A 234 -5.10 -22.65 -1.62
C LEU A 234 -3.79 -22.57 -2.41
N GLU A 235 -3.39 -23.70 -2.98
CA GLU A 235 -2.25 -23.75 -3.88
C GLU A 235 -2.64 -23.22 -5.28
N LYS A 236 -1.82 -22.32 -5.82
CA LYS A 236 -2.00 -21.71 -7.12
C LYS A 236 -0.70 -21.76 -7.91
N ALA A 237 -0.78 -21.96 -9.22
CA ALA A 237 0.40 -21.94 -10.09
C ALA A 237 1.04 -20.55 -10.13
N ARG A 238 2.34 -20.51 -9.89
CA ARG A 238 3.16 -19.29 -10.01
C ARG A 238 3.67 -19.08 -11.42
N GLY A 239 4.07 -20.17 -12.08
CA GLY A 239 4.75 -20.14 -13.35
C GLY A 239 6.16 -19.55 -13.27
N HIS A 240 6.87 -19.58 -14.39
CA HIS A 240 8.22 -19.04 -14.53
C HIS A 240 8.32 -18.19 -15.78
N TRP A 241 9.32 -17.29 -15.80
CA TRP A 241 9.68 -16.60 -17.03
C TRP A 241 10.29 -17.62 -18.01
N PRO A 242 9.66 -17.87 -19.18
CA PRO A 242 10.04 -19.01 -20.02
C PRO A 242 11.17 -18.69 -21.01
N LEU A 243 11.61 -17.44 -21.11
CA LEU A 243 12.58 -17.00 -22.11
C LEU A 243 13.97 -16.78 -21.50
N THR A 244 15.01 -16.97 -22.33
CA THR A 244 16.40 -16.72 -21.93
C THR A 244 16.63 -15.23 -21.66
N ASP A 245 16.10 -14.38 -22.53
CA ASP A 245 16.23 -12.94 -22.42
C ASP A 245 15.17 -12.38 -21.45
N LYS A 246 15.61 -11.56 -20.51
CA LYS A 246 14.74 -10.93 -19.52
C LYS A 246 14.85 -9.40 -19.62
N PRO A 247 13.77 -8.69 -19.97
CA PRO A 247 13.77 -7.23 -20.06
C PRO A 247 14.16 -6.56 -18.74
N SER A 248 14.88 -5.44 -18.81
CA SER A 248 15.29 -4.69 -17.61
C SER A 248 14.10 -4.17 -16.80
N THR A 249 12.99 -3.85 -17.45
CA THR A 249 11.71 -3.47 -16.81
C THR A 249 11.12 -4.63 -16.01
N LEU A 250 11.20 -5.87 -16.50
CA LEU A 250 10.77 -7.05 -15.74
C LEU A 250 11.66 -7.26 -14.51
N GLN A 251 12.99 -7.15 -14.66
CA GLN A 251 13.91 -7.23 -13.52
C GLN A 251 13.64 -6.14 -12.48
N ALA A 252 13.22 -4.94 -12.91
CA ALA A 252 12.83 -3.87 -12.00
C ALA A 252 11.54 -4.21 -11.24
N LEU A 253 10.56 -4.81 -11.93
CA LEU A 253 9.32 -5.29 -11.31
C LEU A 253 9.58 -6.42 -10.30
N GLU A 254 10.40 -7.42 -10.65
CA GLU A 254 10.78 -8.51 -9.75
C GLU A 254 11.39 -7.98 -8.44
N ARG A 255 12.34 -7.05 -8.52
CA ARG A 255 12.93 -6.40 -7.35
C ARG A 255 11.90 -5.61 -6.55
N PHE A 256 11.03 -4.86 -7.23
CA PHE A 256 9.98 -4.08 -6.59
C PHE A 256 8.97 -4.95 -5.85
N THR A 257 8.58 -6.08 -6.47
CA THR A 257 7.64 -7.04 -5.88
C THR A 257 8.28 -7.96 -4.84
N ARG A 258 9.63 -7.90 -4.65
CA ARG A 258 10.39 -8.85 -3.82
C ARG A 258 10.12 -10.29 -4.25
N GLU A 259 10.08 -10.55 -5.56
CA GLU A 259 9.81 -11.85 -6.19
C GLU A 259 8.36 -12.37 -6.00
N PHE A 260 7.48 -11.64 -5.31
CA PHE A 260 6.06 -11.99 -5.23
C PHE A 260 5.36 -11.68 -6.55
N ILE A 261 5.69 -12.49 -7.57
CA ILE A 261 5.24 -12.33 -8.94
C ILE A 261 4.78 -13.67 -9.50
N ARG A 262 3.69 -13.65 -10.26
CA ARG A 262 3.18 -14.79 -11.04
C ARG A 262 3.41 -14.52 -12.52
N TYR A 263 3.81 -15.57 -13.25
CA TYR A 263 3.96 -15.56 -14.69
C TYR A 263 2.88 -16.40 -15.36
N GLU A 264 2.33 -15.89 -16.45
CA GLU A 264 1.32 -16.57 -17.26
C GLU A 264 1.76 -16.51 -18.72
N ASP A 265 1.89 -17.67 -19.39
CA ASP A 265 2.07 -17.78 -20.83
C ASP A 265 0.76 -18.31 -21.43
N ASN A 266 0.08 -17.49 -22.23
CA ASN A 266 -1.16 -17.87 -22.92
C ASN A 266 -0.93 -18.27 -24.38
N GLY A 267 0.31 -18.52 -24.76
CA GLY A 267 0.72 -18.90 -26.12
C GLY A 267 0.98 -17.72 -27.05
N SER A 268 0.42 -16.54 -26.80
CA SER A 268 0.62 -15.31 -27.58
C SER A 268 1.25 -14.18 -26.76
N GLN A 269 1.13 -14.21 -25.45
CA GLN A 269 1.63 -13.18 -24.53
C GLN A 269 2.21 -13.84 -23.27
N ILE A 270 3.28 -13.21 -22.73
CA ILE A 270 3.78 -13.53 -21.40
C ILE A 270 3.47 -12.37 -20.48
N ILE A 271 2.72 -12.68 -19.42
CA ILE A 271 2.17 -11.73 -18.47
C ILE A 271 2.86 -11.93 -17.12
N ALA A 272 3.28 -10.85 -16.49
CA ALA A 272 3.77 -10.85 -15.12
C ALA A 272 2.77 -10.07 -14.23
N THR A 273 2.43 -10.65 -13.07
CA THR A 273 1.42 -10.12 -12.14
C THR A 273 2.02 -9.96 -10.75
N ASP A 274 1.91 -8.76 -10.15
CA ASP A 274 2.27 -8.53 -8.74
C ASP A 274 1.23 -9.22 -7.83
N LEU A 275 1.67 -10.16 -7.01
CA LEU A 275 0.83 -10.92 -6.07
C LEU A 275 0.54 -10.18 -4.77
N ARG A 276 1.26 -9.08 -4.47
CA ARG A 276 1.12 -8.36 -3.20
C ARG A 276 -0.10 -7.44 -3.18
N LEU A 277 -0.49 -6.93 -4.35
CA LEU A 277 -1.49 -5.88 -4.49
C LEU A 277 -2.77 -6.45 -5.13
N GLY A 278 -3.80 -6.55 -4.33
CA GLY A 278 -5.08 -7.13 -4.74
C GLY A 278 -5.43 -8.39 -3.97
N MET A 279 -6.52 -9.05 -4.34
CA MET A 279 -6.97 -10.32 -3.76
C MET A 279 -7.96 -11.01 -4.70
N VAL A 280 -8.13 -12.31 -4.56
CA VAL A 280 -8.99 -13.12 -5.41
C VAL A 280 -8.64 -12.93 -6.90
N ASP A 281 -9.58 -12.63 -7.75
CA ASP A 281 -9.38 -12.36 -9.18
C ASP A 281 -8.96 -10.91 -9.49
N TYR A 282 -9.02 -10.01 -8.49
CA TYR A 282 -8.67 -8.61 -8.66
C TYR A 282 -7.20 -8.38 -8.30
N LEU A 283 -6.32 -8.54 -9.28
CA LEU A 283 -4.89 -8.21 -9.21
C LEU A 283 -4.62 -7.10 -10.24
N PRO A 284 -4.57 -5.82 -9.82
CA PRO A 284 -4.57 -4.67 -10.73
C PRO A 284 -3.25 -4.47 -11.48
N PHE A 285 -2.16 -5.02 -10.98
CA PHE A 285 -0.83 -4.83 -11.54
C PHE A 285 -0.38 -6.05 -12.35
N ARG A 286 -0.94 -6.16 -13.55
CA ARG A 286 -0.67 -7.19 -14.55
C ARG A 286 -0.09 -6.53 -15.79
N PHE A 287 1.06 -7.02 -16.25
CA PHE A 287 1.78 -6.41 -17.37
C PHE A 287 2.17 -7.45 -18.40
N VAL A 288 1.96 -7.15 -19.68
CA VAL A 288 2.48 -7.93 -20.80
C VAL A 288 3.93 -7.50 -21.05
N PHE A 289 4.86 -8.44 -21.01
CA PHE A 289 6.29 -8.19 -21.23
C PHE A 289 6.81 -8.77 -22.53
N ALA A 290 6.17 -9.80 -23.05
CA ALA A 290 6.51 -10.37 -24.34
C ALA A 290 5.23 -10.73 -25.10
N SER A 291 5.26 -10.60 -26.41
CA SER A 291 4.17 -10.98 -27.30
C SER A 291 4.71 -11.62 -28.58
N ARG A 292 3.91 -12.49 -29.19
CA ARG A 292 4.19 -13.08 -30.50
C ARG A 292 2.92 -13.30 -31.30
N GLU A 293 3.04 -13.20 -32.61
CA GLU A 293 1.95 -13.51 -33.55
C GLU A 293 2.21 -14.83 -34.25
N ASN A 294 1.18 -15.65 -34.40
CA ASN A 294 1.20 -16.88 -35.22
C ASN A 294 2.43 -17.77 -35.00
N HIS A 295 2.85 -17.98 -33.75
CA HIS A 295 4.03 -18.79 -33.39
C HIS A 295 5.39 -18.25 -33.93
N SER A 296 5.44 -16.97 -34.24
CA SER A 296 6.69 -16.27 -34.54
C SER A 296 7.61 -16.16 -33.31
N ASP A 297 8.80 -15.60 -33.49
CA ASP A 297 9.70 -15.30 -32.37
C ASP A 297 9.08 -14.29 -31.40
N TRP A 298 9.42 -14.46 -30.12
CA TRP A 298 8.97 -13.56 -29.06
C TRP A 298 9.57 -12.16 -29.27
N GLN A 299 8.71 -11.16 -29.21
CA GLN A 299 9.06 -9.74 -29.23
C GLN A 299 8.88 -9.15 -27.83
N PHE A 300 9.73 -8.19 -27.46
CA PHE A 300 9.71 -7.49 -26.18
C PHE A 300 9.27 -6.03 -26.39
N PRO A 301 7.98 -5.77 -26.54
CA PRO A 301 7.46 -4.40 -26.61
C PRO A 301 7.65 -3.68 -25.26
N LEU A 302 7.39 -2.37 -25.21
CA LEU A 302 7.21 -1.68 -23.95
C LEU A 302 6.10 -2.38 -23.16
N PRO A 303 6.27 -2.57 -21.83
CA PRO A 303 5.25 -3.22 -21.01
C PRO A 303 3.89 -2.53 -21.13
N VAL A 304 2.83 -3.31 -21.25
CA VAL A 304 1.45 -2.81 -21.31
C VAL A 304 0.70 -3.35 -20.11
N GLN A 305 0.11 -2.45 -19.32
CA GLN A 305 -0.74 -2.85 -18.20
C GLN A 305 -2.08 -3.37 -18.72
N LEU A 306 -2.46 -4.55 -18.27
CA LEU A 306 -3.76 -5.13 -18.57
C LEU A 306 -4.84 -4.56 -17.63
N ASN A 307 -6.01 -4.32 -18.18
CA ASN A 307 -7.17 -3.98 -17.36
C ASN A 307 -7.49 -5.13 -16.41
N SER A 308 -7.61 -4.81 -15.12
CA SER A 308 -8.08 -5.78 -14.14
C SER A 308 -9.55 -6.05 -14.35
N PRO A 309 -10.00 -7.30 -14.10
CA PRO A 309 -11.42 -7.58 -13.99
C PRO A 309 -12.06 -6.61 -12.98
N ALA A 310 -13.29 -6.17 -13.24
CA ALA A 310 -13.99 -5.34 -12.28
C ALA A 310 -14.13 -6.07 -10.94
N VAL A 311 -13.98 -5.34 -9.84
CA VAL A 311 -14.24 -5.88 -8.49
C VAL A 311 -15.64 -6.51 -8.48
N ARG A 312 -15.69 -7.80 -8.22
CA ARG A 312 -16.97 -8.51 -8.22
C ARG A 312 -17.70 -8.26 -6.92
N ILE A 313 -18.70 -7.39 -6.94
CA ILE A 313 -19.58 -7.07 -5.79
C ILE A 313 -20.16 -8.34 -5.14
N LYS A 314 -20.31 -9.43 -5.91
CA LYS A 314 -20.79 -10.72 -5.43
C LYS A 314 -19.95 -11.32 -4.29
N HIS A 315 -18.67 -10.96 -4.17
CA HIS A 315 -17.77 -11.45 -3.12
C HIS A 315 -17.85 -10.67 -1.81
N LEU A 316 -18.53 -9.52 -1.78
CA LEU A 316 -18.65 -8.71 -0.56
C LEU A 316 -19.32 -9.45 0.62
N PRO A 317 -20.41 -10.22 0.44
CA PRO A 317 -21.00 -10.99 1.54
C PRO A 317 -20.03 -12.03 2.11
N SER A 318 -19.32 -12.78 1.25
CA SER A 318 -18.34 -13.77 1.69
C SER A 318 -17.16 -13.11 2.40
N LEU A 319 -16.66 -11.99 1.89
CA LEU A 319 -15.60 -11.21 2.53
C LEU A 319 -16.02 -10.75 3.93
N TRP A 320 -17.26 -10.29 4.09
CA TRP A 320 -17.81 -9.86 5.38
C TRP A 320 -17.94 -11.03 6.36
N LEU A 321 -18.47 -12.18 5.91
CA LEU A 321 -18.56 -13.36 6.74
C LEU A 321 -17.17 -13.89 7.14
N ARG A 322 -16.20 -13.89 6.21
CA ARG A 322 -14.82 -14.32 6.50
C ARG A 322 -14.14 -13.37 7.50
N LEU A 323 -14.39 -12.07 7.39
CA LEU A 323 -13.91 -11.07 8.36
C LEU A 323 -14.45 -11.37 9.76
N LEU A 324 -15.72 -11.77 9.88
CA LEU A 324 -16.34 -12.14 11.15
C LEU A 324 -15.91 -13.52 11.70
N GLY A 325 -14.93 -14.19 11.07
CA GLY A 325 -14.36 -15.45 11.55
C GLY A 325 -15.00 -16.72 10.96
N ASN A 326 -15.80 -16.62 9.90
CA ASN A 326 -16.30 -17.82 9.23
C ASN A 326 -15.17 -18.49 8.42
N GLN A 327 -14.58 -19.56 8.97
CA GLN A 327 -13.45 -20.28 8.39
C GLN A 327 -13.84 -21.25 7.26
N ASP A 328 -15.14 -21.45 6.97
CA ASP A 328 -15.60 -22.22 5.82
C ASP A 328 -15.43 -21.48 4.48
N ILE A 329 -14.97 -20.23 4.53
CA ILE A 329 -14.72 -19.38 3.35
C ILE A 329 -13.23 -19.35 3.08
N ASP A 330 -12.83 -19.81 1.90
CA ASP A 330 -11.44 -19.90 1.45
C ASP A 330 -10.85 -18.57 0.95
N ALA A 331 -9.61 -18.60 0.44
CA ALA A 331 -8.91 -17.46 -0.09
C ALA A 331 -9.52 -16.86 -1.37
N ASP A 332 -10.32 -17.64 -2.11
CA ASP A 332 -11.07 -17.18 -3.28
C ASP A 332 -12.49 -16.67 -2.93
N LEU A 333 -12.77 -16.53 -1.62
CA LEU A 333 -14.07 -16.13 -1.06
C LEU A 333 -15.21 -17.07 -1.46
N CYS A 334 -14.90 -18.35 -1.59
CA CYS A 334 -15.83 -19.41 -1.89
C CYS A 334 -16.17 -20.21 -0.62
N HIS A 335 -17.41 -20.69 -0.51
CA HIS A 335 -17.76 -21.63 0.55
C HIS A 335 -17.24 -23.02 0.22
N ALA A 336 -16.74 -23.75 1.20
CA ALA A 336 -16.25 -25.12 1.05
C ALA A 336 -17.30 -26.09 0.44
N SER A 337 -18.59 -25.75 0.53
CA SER A 337 -19.71 -26.51 -0.08
C SER A 337 -19.99 -26.12 -1.54
N GLU A 338 -19.41 -25.04 -2.06
CA GLU A 338 -19.59 -24.59 -3.44
C GLU A 338 -18.41 -25.06 -4.29
N VAL A 339 -18.68 -25.76 -5.39
CA VAL A 339 -17.68 -26.00 -6.42
C VAL A 339 -17.39 -24.69 -7.10
N CYS A 340 -16.45 -23.93 -6.57
CA CYS A 340 -15.93 -22.77 -7.29
C CYS A 340 -15.23 -23.30 -8.54
N HIS A 341 -15.79 -23.00 -9.70
CA HIS A 341 -15.10 -23.23 -10.95
C HIS A 341 -13.86 -22.34 -10.97
N HIS A 342 -12.74 -22.87 -10.46
CA HIS A 342 -11.45 -22.34 -10.80
C HIS A 342 -11.38 -22.41 -12.32
N SER A 343 -11.37 -21.27 -12.99
CA SER A 343 -11.11 -21.23 -14.43
C SER A 343 -9.74 -21.85 -14.64
N ALA A 344 -9.75 -23.15 -14.97
CA ALA A 344 -8.57 -23.81 -15.51
C ALA A 344 -8.10 -22.95 -16.70
N PRO A 345 -6.81 -22.71 -16.86
CA PRO A 345 -6.32 -22.04 -18.05
C PRO A 345 -6.83 -22.84 -19.23
N SER A 346 -7.59 -22.18 -20.12
CA SER A 346 -8.04 -22.75 -21.39
C SER A 346 -6.79 -23.22 -22.12
N SER A 347 -6.69 -24.56 -22.24
CA SER A 347 -5.68 -25.29 -22.98
C SER A 347 -5.50 -24.78 -24.41
#